data_a9b87ad3435df9af9dfb4ba3826b3983
#
_entry.id   a9b87ad3435df9af9dfb4ba3826b3983
#
_cell.length_a   1.000
_cell.length_b   1.000
_cell.length_c   1.000
_cell.angle_alpha   90.00
_cell.angle_beta   90.00
_cell.angle_gamma   90.00
#
_symmetry.space_group_name_H-M   'P 1'
#
loop_
_entity.id
_entity.type
_entity.pdbx_description
1 polymer ?
#
loop_
_entity_poly.entity_id
_entity_poly.type
_entity_poly.pdbx_seq_one_letter_code
_entity_poly.pdbx_strand_id
1 'polypeptide(L)' 'MTSNISVEEQMDIELVLEEASAWGLRNEVETTAKQYIDEGHPIVDAYHFAYEDWIK' A
#
# COMPACT_ATOMS: atom_id res chain seq x y z
N MET A 1 -3.44 7.07 20.58
CA MET A 1 -4.07 6.48 20.02
C MET A 1 -3.68 5.37 19.23
N THR A 2 -4.37 4.60 18.96
CA THR A 2 -4.01 3.47 18.36
C THR A 2 -4.30 3.45 16.95
N SER A 3 -3.61 2.67 16.24
CA SER A 3 -3.84 2.44 14.87
C SER A 3 -5.14 1.71 14.69
N ASN A 4 -5.82 2.01 13.64
CA ASN A 4 -7.02 1.30 13.26
C ASN A 4 -6.75 0.15 12.34
N ILE A 5 -5.49 -0.16 12.09
CA ILE A 5 -5.10 -1.21 11.17
C ILE A 5 -4.95 -2.50 11.93
N SER A 6 -5.62 -3.53 11.47
CA SER A 6 -5.49 -4.85 12.08
C SER A 6 -4.15 -5.47 11.68
N VAL A 7 -3.77 -6.52 12.41
CA VAL A 7 -2.52 -7.22 12.09
C VAL A 7 -2.57 -7.79 10.68
N GLU A 8 -3.71 -8.32 10.28
CA GLU A 8 -3.85 -8.89 8.94
C GLU A 8 -3.69 -7.84 7.87
N GLU A 9 -4.26 -6.66 8.09
CA GLU A 9 -4.13 -5.58 7.12
C GLU A 9 -2.69 -5.11 7.04
N GLN A 10 -2.02 -5.02 8.17
CA GLN A 10 -0.63 -4.63 8.19
C GLN A 10 0.24 -5.63 7.45
N MET A 11 -0.03 -6.92 7.61
CA MET A 11 0.72 -7.94 6.90
C MET A 11 0.51 -7.85 5.40
N ASP A 12 -0.72 -7.57 4.96
CA ASP A 12 -1.00 -7.39 3.54
C ASP A 12 -0.20 -6.21 2.98
N ILE A 13 -0.20 -5.10 3.70
CA ILE A 13 0.53 -3.91 3.26
C ILE A 13 2.01 -4.20 3.17
N GLU A 14 2.55 -4.91 4.14
CA GLU A 14 3.96 -5.25 4.15
C GLU A 14 4.32 -6.15 2.97
N LEU A 15 3.45 -7.08 2.62
CA LEU A 15 3.68 -7.94 1.47
C LEU A 15 3.69 -7.14 0.18
N VAL A 16 2.77 -6.20 0.05
CA VAL A 16 2.75 -5.34 -1.14
C VAL A 16 4.03 -4.54 -1.24
N LEU A 17 4.48 -3.97 -0.13
CA LEU A 17 5.69 -3.16 -0.14
C LEU A 17 6.94 -4.01 -0.39
N GLU A 18 6.94 -5.25 0.09
CA GLU A 18 8.04 -6.17 -0.16
C GLU A 18 8.15 -6.48 -1.65
N GLU A 19 7.02 -6.76 -2.29
CA GLU A 19 6.99 -6.99 -3.72
C GLU A 19 7.44 -5.76 -4.47
N ALA A 20 6.93 -4.60 -4.08
CA ALA A 20 7.31 -3.35 -4.72
C ALA A 20 8.81 -3.09 -4.57
N SER A 21 9.36 -3.45 -3.43
CA SER A 21 10.78 -3.27 -3.16
C SER A 21 11.62 -4.13 -4.10
N ALA A 22 11.15 -5.33 -4.39
CA ALA A 22 11.84 -6.23 -5.32
C ALA A 22 11.94 -5.63 -6.72
N TRP A 23 10.99 -4.77 -7.07
CA TRP A 23 10.99 -4.08 -8.35
C TRP A 23 11.68 -2.71 -8.28
N GLY A 24 12.14 -2.32 -7.09
CA GLY A 24 12.72 -1.00 -6.89
C GLY A 24 11.70 0.11 -6.87
N LEU A 25 10.45 -0.20 -6.59
CA LEU A 25 9.36 0.77 -6.69
C LEU A 25 8.65 0.98 -5.36
N ARG A 26 9.31 0.66 -4.25
CA ARG A 26 8.66 0.76 -2.95
C ARG A 26 8.16 2.18 -2.66
N ASN A 27 9.01 3.18 -2.90
CA ASN A 27 8.63 4.56 -2.60
C ASN A 27 7.50 5.02 -3.49
N GLU A 28 7.55 4.63 -4.76
CA GLU A 28 6.51 5.00 -5.71
C GLU A 28 5.17 4.40 -5.32
N VAL A 29 5.16 3.13 -4.95
CA VAL A 29 3.93 2.48 -4.53
C VAL A 29 3.42 3.10 -3.25
N GLU A 30 4.31 3.37 -2.30
CA GLU A 30 3.90 3.96 -1.03
C GLU A 30 3.29 5.35 -1.23
N THR A 31 3.93 6.17 -2.04
CA THR A 31 3.43 7.52 -2.31
C THR A 31 2.08 7.48 -2.98
N THR A 32 1.93 6.61 -3.97
CA THR A 32 0.66 6.48 -4.67
C THR A 32 -0.43 5.95 -3.75
N ALA A 33 -0.10 5.00 -2.88
CA ALA A 33 -1.07 4.48 -1.94
C ALA A 33 -1.59 5.58 -1.02
N LYS A 34 -0.71 6.47 -0.58
CA LYS A 34 -1.13 7.57 0.28
C LYS A 34 -2.09 8.50 -0.42
N GLN A 35 -1.92 8.69 -1.73
CA GLN A 35 -2.84 9.49 -2.51
C GLN A 35 -4.22 8.85 -2.54
N TYR A 36 -4.29 7.52 -2.72
CA TYR A 36 -5.57 6.82 -2.68
C TYR A 36 -6.22 6.93 -1.30
N ILE A 37 -5.43 6.84 -0.24
CA ILE A 37 -5.97 6.99 1.10
C ILE A 37 -6.56 8.38 1.29
N ASP A 38 -5.88 9.40 0.79
CA ASP A 38 -6.39 10.77 0.86
C ASP A 38 -7.69 10.92 0.11
N GLU A 39 -7.91 10.13 -0.93
CA GLU A 39 -9.15 10.16 -1.69
C GLU A 39 -10.26 9.38 -1.02
N GLY A 40 -9.98 8.70 0.10
CA GLY A 40 -11.02 8.02 0.84
C GLY A 40 -11.04 6.52 0.69
N HIS A 41 -10.06 5.94 0.02
CA HIS A 41 -10.02 4.49 -0.14
C HIS A 41 -9.54 3.82 1.14
N PRO A 42 -10.03 2.60 1.44
CA PRO A 42 -9.47 1.83 2.56
C PRO A 42 -7.99 1.57 2.35
N ILE A 43 -7.26 1.48 3.45
CA ILE A 43 -5.81 1.45 3.37
C ILE A 43 -5.28 0.26 2.58
N VAL A 44 -5.83 -0.93 2.80
CA VAL A 44 -5.36 -2.12 2.07
C VAL A 44 -5.65 -1.96 0.58
N ASP A 45 -6.86 -1.50 0.25
CA ASP A 45 -7.22 -1.28 -1.14
C ASP A 45 -6.28 -0.27 -1.80
N ALA A 46 -5.94 0.79 -1.05
CA ALA A 46 -5.06 1.82 -1.57
C ALA A 46 -3.71 1.25 -1.98
N TYR A 47 -3.15 0.39 -1.15
CA TYR A 47 -1.86 -0.21 -1.45
C TYR A 47 -1.94 -1.19 -2.62
N HIS A 48 -3.04 -1.92 -2.73
CA HIS A 48 -3.22 -2.82 -3.87
C HIS A 48 -3.40 -2.04 -5.17
N PHE A 49 -4.17 -0.95 -5.14
CA PHE A 49 -4.32 -0.10 -6.32
C PHE A 49 -2.99 0.50 -6.74
N ALA A 50 -2.23 0.97 -5.77
CA ALA A 50 -0.92 1.56 -6.06
C ALA A 50 0.02 0.54 -6.67
N TYR A 51 0.01 -0.68 -6.14
CA TYR A 51 0.83 -1.75 -6.68
C TYR A 51 0.48 -2.02 -8.14
N GLU A 52 -0.82 -2.08 -8.43
CA GLU A 52 -1.25 -2.33 -9.80
C GLU A 52 -0.88 -1.18 -10.73
N ASP A 53 -0.93 0.05 -10.23
CA ASP A 53 -0.57 1.20 -11.05
C ASP A 53 0.88 1.15 -11.50
N TRP A 54 1.75 0.61 -10.68
CA TRP A 54 3.18 0.65 -10.96
C TRP A 54 3.73 -0.65 -11.52
N ILE A 55 3.21 -1.78 -11.08
CA ILE A 55 3.86 -3.06 -11.34
C ILE A 55 3.06 -3.91 -12.31
N LYS A 56 1.77 -3.74 -12.31
CA LYS A 56 0.93 -4.45 -13.22
C LYS A 56 0.66 -3.70 -14.52
#